data_7b72c0c25b325575adba58d9b3012aee
#
_entry.id   7b72c0c25b325575adba58d9b3012aee
#
_cell.length_a   1.000
_cell.length_b   1.000
_cell.length_c   1.000
_cell.angle_alpha   90.00
_cell.angle_beta   90.00
_cell.angle_gamma   90.00
#
_symmetry.space_group_name_H-M   'P 1'
#
loop_
_entity.id
_entity.type
_entity.pdbx_description
1 polymer ?
#
loop_
_entity_poly.entity_id
_entity_poly.type
_entity_poly.pdbx_seq_one_letter_code
_entity_poly.pdbx_strand_id
1 'polypeptide(L)'
;KWDGTGYCRHLKGEEITLGGRILAVADVFDAITSKRHYRDKMPIINVIDILRKGAGSHFEPRLVDKFLAIPVNKIVGVFLSESHGKIDKKHAAILSHYNLLDIQRFGTDENATKEEKEIFDLFNFYYIGKTAETKAGTQC
;
A
#
# COMPACT_ATOMS: atom_id res chain seq x y z
N LYS A 1 -7.29 -18.33 4.79
CA LYS A 1 -7.40 -17.69 3.47
C LYS A 1 -8.85 -17.69 3.00
N TRP A 2 -9.18 -16.75 2.19
CA TRP A 2 -10.53 -16.60 1.67
C TRP A 2 -11.03 -17.84 0.95
N ASP A 3 -10.16 -18.51 0.19
CA ASP A 3 -10.54 -19.70 -0.60
C ASP A 3 -10.58 -21.01 0.20
N GLY A 4 -10.31 -20.96 1.50
CA GLY A 4 -10.35 -22.14 2.36
C GLY A 4 -9.06 -22.93 2.39
N THR A 5 -8.01 -22.52 1.69
CA THR A 5 -6.72 -23.22 1.67
C THR A 5 -5.83 -22.83 2.83
N GLY A 6 -6.29 -21.94 3.70
CA GLY A 6 -5.52 -21.50 4.86
C GLY A 6 -5.41 -22.61 5.91
N TYR A 7 -4.56 -22.35 6.87
CA TYR A 7 -4.12 -23.19 7.93
C TYR A 7 -5.11 -23.18 9.09
N CYS A 8 -5.04 -24.07 9.94
CA CYS A 8 -5.94 -24.31 11.06
C CYS A 8 -7.28 -24.91 10.64
N ARG A 9 -8.31 -24.13 10.60
CA ARG A 9 -9.67 -24.65 10.41
C ARG A 9 -10.12 -24.79 8.95
N HIS A 10 -9.30 -24.36 8.00
CA HIS A 10 -9.67 -24.31 6.59
C HIS A 10 -10.99 -23.58 6.34
N LEU A 11 -11.28 -22.54 7.12
CA LEU A 11 -12.46 -21.73 6.94
C LEU A 11 -12.44 -21.01 5.61
N LYS A 12 -13.60 -20.87 4.98
CA LYS A 12 -13.73 -20.33 3.64
C LYS A 12 -14.74 -19.19 3.62
N GLY A 13 -14.41 -18.13 2.89
CA GLY A 13 -15.33 -17.02 2.66
C GLY A 13 -15.87 -16.43 3.95
N GLU A 14 -17.17 -16.31 4.02
CA GLU A 14 -17.85 -15.71 5.17
C GLU A 14 -17.78 -16.54 6.44
N GLU A 15 -17.33 -17.79 6.37
CA GLU A 15 -17.02 -18.58 7.56
C GLU A 15 -15.89 -17.96 8.38
N ILE A 16 -15.01 -17.19 7.73
CA ILE A 16 -13.98 -16.41 8.39
C ILE A 16 -14.64 -15.15 8.94
N THR A 17 -14.35 -14.77 10.18
CA THR A 17 -14.91 -13.55 10.76
C THR A 17 -14.53 -12.34 9.93
N LEU A 18 -15.36 -11.29 9.95
CA LEU A 18 -15.05 -10.06 9.23
C LEU A 18 -13.69 -9.49 9.67
N GLY A 19 -13.41 -9.50 10.98
CA GLY A 19 -12.11 -9.07 11.49
C GLY A 19 -10.97 -9.88 10.92
N GLY A 20 -11.12 -11.20 10.83
CA GLY A 20 -10.12 -12.08 10.22
C GLY A 20 -9.91 -11.79 8.75
N ARG A 21 -10.98 -11.49 8.03
CA ARG A 21 -10.90 -11.14 6.60
C ARG A 21 -10.17 -9.82 6.37
N ILE A 22 -10.44 -8.83 7.22
CA ILE A 22 -9.76 -7.54 7.17
C ILE A 22 -8.28 -7.70 7.51
N LEU A 23 -7.98 -8.44 8.59
CA LEU A 23 -6.60 -8.69 8.99
C LEU A 23 -5.78 -9.39 7.91
N ALA A 24 -6.40 -10.30 7.16
CA ALA A 24 -5.69 -10.99 6.07
C ALA A 24 -5.10 -10.02 5.05
N VAL A 25 -5.87 -9.01 4.65
CA VAL A 25 -5.38 -7.98 3.73
C VAL A 25 -4.33 -7.09 4.41
N ALA A 26 -4.62 -6.63 5.60
CA ALA A 26 -3.74 -5.72 6.34
C ALA A 26 -2.39 -6.35 6.67
N ASP A 27 -2.39 -7.62 7.08
CA ASP A 27 -1.16 -8.32 7.44
C ASP A 27 -0.24 -8.51 6.24
N VAL A 28 -0.80 -8.87 5.08
CA VAL A 28 0.01 -9.02 3.87
C VAL A 28 0.54 -7.65 3.45
N PHE A 29 -0.30 -6.62 3.45
CA PHE A 29 0.14 -5.27 3.09
C PHE A 29 1.28 -4.83 4.00
N ASP A 30 1.13 -4.99 5.30
CA ASP A 30 2.17 -4.63 6.27
C ASP A 30 3.46 -5.42 6.01
N ALA A 31 3.35 -6.73 5.80
CA ALA A 31 4.52 -7.58 5.61
C ALA A 31 5.34 -7.21 4.37
N ILE A 32 4.68 -6.85 3.27
CA ILE A 32 5.36 -6.55 2.01
C ILE A 32 5.73 -5.08 1.84
N THR A 33 5.17 -4.19 2.65
CA THR A 33 5.52 -2.77 2.62
C THR A 33 6.51 -2.37 3.72
N SER A 34 6.65 -3.18 4.76
CA SER A 34 7.58 -2.88 5.83
C SER A 34 9.00 -3.11 5.38
N LYS A 35 9.87 -2.18 5.74
CA LYS A 35 11.29 -2.33 5.49
C LYS A 35 11.85 -3.33 6.49
N ARG A 36 12.37 -4.44 6.00
CA ARG A 36 13.01 -5.45 6.82
C ARG A 36 14.52 -5.31 6.75
N HIS A 37 15.22 -5.96 7.68
CA HIS A 37 16.66 -5.81 7.87
C HIS A 37 17.52 -5.94 6.62
N TYR A 38 17.11 -6.72 5.66
CA TYR A 38 17.99 -7.13 4.56
C TYR A 38 17.51 -6.72 3.18
N ARG A 39 16.43 -5.94 3.09
CA ARG A 39 15.95 -5.54 1.76
C ARG A 39 15.14 -4.25 1.82
N ASP A 40 15.13 -3.57 0.71
CA ASP A 40 14.32 -2.37 0.53
C ASP A 40 12.84 -2.74 0.44
N LYS A 41 11.99 -1.74 0.58
CA LYS A 41 10.57 -1.93 0.39
C LYS A 41 10.28 -2.38 -1.04
N MET A 42 9.29 -3.27 -1.18
CA MET A 42 8.80 -3.65 -2.48
C MET A 42 8.20 -2.42 -3.18
N PRO A 43 8.44 -2.21 -4.48
CA PRO A 43 7.80 -1.10 -5.20
C PRO A 43 6.28 -1.14 -5.04
N ILE A 44 5.66 0.02 -4.84
CA ILE A 44 4.22 0.09 -4.54
C ILE A 44 3.36 -0.55 -5.65
N ILE A 45 3.78 -0.43 -6.90
CA ILE A 45 3.07 -1.04 -8.02
C ILE A 45 2.98 -2.56 -7.84
N ASN A 46 4.07 -3.18 -7.41
CA ASN A 46 4.11 -4.63 -7.16
C ASN A 46 3.23 -5.02 -5.98
N VAL A 47 3.20 -4.20 -4.94
CA VAL A 47 2.33 -4.41 -3.78
C VAL A 47 0.86 -4.43 -4.20
N ILE A 48 0.46 -3.45 -5.00
CA ILE A 48 -0.92 -3.36 -5.48
C ILE A 48 -1.27 -4.57 -6.33
N ASP A 49 -0.36 -5.02 -7.20
CA ASP A 49 -0.56 -6.21 -8.01
C ASP A 49 -0.77 -7.46 -7.16
N ILE A 50 0.02 -7.63 -6.11
CA ILE A 50 -0.12 -8.77 -5.20
C ILE A 50 -1.51 -8.79 -4.57
N LEU A 51 -1.97 -7.65 -4.10
CA LEU A 51 -3.30 -7.56 -3.49
C LEU A 51 -4.41 -7.86 -4.51
N ARG A 52 -4.29 -7.32 -5.71
CA ARG A 52 -5.29 -7.55 -6.75
C ARG A 52 -5.33 -9.01 -7.21
N LYS A 53 -4.17 -9.63 -7.37
CA LYS A 53 -4.07 -11.04 -7.77
C LYS A 53 -4.54 -11.98 -6.68
N GLY A 54 -4.42 -11.58 -5.42
CA GLY A 54 -4.89 -12.36 -4.29
C GLY A 54 -6.40 -12.28 -4.05
N ALA A 55 -7.09 -11.35 -4.71
CA ALA A 55 -8.53 -11.24 -4.58
C ALA A 55 -9.21 -12.50 -5.11
N GLY A 56 -10.08 -13.08 -4.29
CA GLY A 56 -10.78 -14.33 -4.63
C GLY A 56 -10.07 -15.59 -4.16
N SER A 57 -8.78 -15.54 -3.87
CA SER A 57 -8.04 -16.68 -3.32
C SER A 57 -7.60 -16.45 -1.89
N HIS A 58 -6.72 -15.51 -1.66
CA HIS A 58 -6.24 -15.16 -0.32
C HIS A 58 -7.17 -14.19 0.40
N PHE A 59 -7.81 -13.30 -0.34
CA PHE A 59 -8.55 -12.17 0.20
C PHE A 59 -9.97 -12.13 -0.35
N GLU A 60 -10.88 -11.59 0.44
CA GLU A 60 -12.22 -11.25 -0.05
C GLU A 60 -12.11 -10.12 -1.08
N PRO A 61 -12.65 -10.32 -2.31
CA PRO A 61 -12.52 -9.30 -3.36
C PRO A 61 -13.02 -7.92 -2.96
N ARG A 62 -14.16 -7.85 -2.25
CA ARG A 62 -14.72 -6.57 -1.82
C ARG A 62 -13.82 -5.83 -0.85
N LEU A 63 -13.10 -6.55 0.01
CA LEU A 63 -12.18 -5.93 0.95
C LEU A 63 -10.93 -5.41 0.25
N VAL A 64 -10.46 -6.12 -0.77
CA VAL A 64 -9.35 -5.62 -1.60
C VAL A 64 -9.77 -4.32 -2.28
N ASP A 65 -10.96 -4.29 -2.89
CA ASP A 65 -11.46 -3.08 -3.55
C ASP A 65 -11.57 -1.91 -2.57
N LYS A 66 -12.09 -2.15 -1.39
CA LYS A 66 -12.22 -1.11 -0.36
C LYS A 66 -10.87 -0.63 0.15
N PHE A 67 -9.93 -1.55 0.32
CA PHE A 67 -8.58 -1.21 0.74
C PHE A 67 -7.89 -0.32 -0.28
N LEU A 68 -7.98 -0.70 -1.56
CA LEU A 68 -7.36 0.07 -2.64
C LEU A 68 -8.04 1.42 -2.86
N ALA A 69 -9.27 1.60 -2.37
CA ALA A 69 -10.00 2.86 -2.46
C ALA A 69 -9.69 3.83 -1.30
N ILE A 70 -8.94 3.41 -0.30
CA ILE A 70 -8.57 4.29 0.83
C ILE A 70 -7.72 5.45 0.30
N PRO A 71 -8.04 6.71 0.68
CA PRO A 71 -7.20 7.85 0.28
C PRO A 71 -5.75 7.65 0.73
N VAL A 72 -4.81 7.90 -0.18
CA VAL A 72 -3.40 7.56 0.08
C VAL A 72 -2.75 8.41 1.17
N ASN A 73 -3.31 9.57 1.49
CA ASN A 73 -2.82 10.35 2.63
C ASN A 73 -2.95 9.56 3.94
N LYS A 74 -4.00 8.75 4.07
CA LYS A 74 -4.21 7.91 5.26
C LYS A 74 -3.21 6.77 5.30
N ILE A 75 -2.91 6.19 4.14
CA ILE A 75 -1.92 5.11 4.04
C ILE A 75 -0.53 5.64 4.40
N VAL A 76 -0.18 6.82 3.89
CA VAL A 76 1.08 7.48 4.25
C VAL A 76 1.14 7.75 5.76
N GLY A 77 0.02 8.18 6.34
CA GLY A 77 -0.06 8.40 7.78
C GLY A 77 0.30 7.16 8.60
N VAL A 78 -0.13 5.98 8.14
CA VAL A 78 0.22 4.71 8.81
C VAL A 78 1.73 4.45 8.71
N PHE A 79 2.33 4.62 7.55
CA PHE A 79 3.77 4.44 7.39
C PHE A 79 4.56 5.37 8.30
N LEU A 80 4.15 6.63 8.37
CA LEU A 80 4.87 7.63 9.16
C LEU A 80 4.68 7.46 10.66
N SER A 81 3.57 6.88 11.09
CA SER A 81 3.32 6.66 12.52
C SER A 81 4.38 5.76 13.16
N GLU A 82 4.90 4.80 12.41
CA GLU A 82 5.94 3.90 12.89
C GLU A 82 7.29 4.58 13.05
N SER A 83 7.55 5.61 12.26
CA SER A 83 8.81 6.33 12.28
C SER A 83 8.73 7.68 13.00
N HIS A 84 7.60 7.96 13.65
CA HIS A 84 7.32 9.25 14.30
C HIS A 84 7.39 10.44 13.34
N GLY A 85 7.26 10.17 12.04
CA GLY A 85 7.21 11.21 11.04
C GLY A 85 5.83 11.81 10.90
N LYS A 86 5.75 12.92 10.18
CA LYS A 86 4.48 13.57 9.86
C LYS A 86 4.45 13.94 8.39
N ILE A 87 3.27 13.84 7.80
CA ILE A 87 3.07 14.29 6.43
C ILE A 87 2.85 15.81 6.45
N ASP A 88 3.42 16.49 5.46
CA ASP A 88 3.15 17.92 5.26
C ASP A 88 1.65 18.12 4.98
N LYS A 89 1.07 19.15 5.54
CA LYS A 89 -0.38 19.42 5.38
C LYS A 89 -0.80 19.61 3.94
N LYS A 90 0.04 20.28 3.13
CA LYS A 90 -0.25 20.49 1.71
C LYS A 90 -0.21 19.18 0.95
N HIS A 91 0.77 18.34 1.26
CA HIS A 91 0.91 17.01 0.65
C HIS A 91 -0.27 16.11 1.03
N ALA A 92 -0.68 16.16 2.30
CA ALA A 92 -1.83 15.39 2.75
C ALA A 92 -3.10 15.80 2.00
N ALA A 93 -3.29 17.10 1.81
CA ALA A 93 -4.45 17.61 1.07
C ALA A 93 -4.44 17.12 -0.38
N ILE A 94 -3.29 17.15 -1.05
CA ILE A 94 -3.15 16.67 -2.42
C ILE A 94 -3.45 15.17 -2.48
N LEU A 95 -2.79 14.39 -1.62
CA LEU A 95 -2.92 12.93 -1.64
C LEU A 95 -4.29 12.43 -1.21
N SER A 96 -5.07 13.26 -0.49
CA SER A 96 -6.42 12.88 -0.06
C SER A 96 -7.38 12.67 -1.23
N HIS A 97 -7.05 13.15 -2.42
CA HIS A 97 -7.88 13.02 -3.62
C HIS A 97 -7.60 11.76 -4.41
N TYR A 98 -6.63 10.95 -4.01
CA TYR A 98 -6.17 9.79 -4.78
C TYR A 98 -6.16 8.54 -3.92
N ASN A 99 -6.25 7.38 -4.57
CA ASN A 99 -6.15 6.07 -3.93
C ASN A 99 -5.02 5.25 -4.57
N LEU A 100 -4.82 4.04 -4.07
CA LEU A 100 -3.73 3.18 -4.58
C LEU A 100 -3.92 2.80 -6.05
N LEU A 101 -5.16 2.67 -6.51
CA LEU A 101 -5.40 2.38 -7.93
C LEU A 101 -4.95 3.55 -8.81
N ASP A 102 -5.19 4.78 -8.35
CA ASP A 102 -4.70 5.97 -9.05
C ASP A 102 -3.18 5.97 -9.09
N ILE A 103 -2.54 5.67 -7.98
CA ILE A 103 -1.08 5.62 -7.90
C ILE A 103 -0.53 4.57 -8.87
N GLN A 104 -1.15 3.39 -8.92
CA GLN A 104 -0.73 2.37 -9.87
C GLN A 104 -0.86 2.85 -11.31
N ARG A 105 -1.99 3.46 -11.65
CA ARG A 105 -2.23 4.00 -12.99
C ARG A 105 -1.18 5.05 -13.35
N PHE A 106 -0.94 5.99 -12.46
CA PHE A 106 0.03 7.08 -12.71
C PHE A 106 1.45 6.54 -12.89
N GLY A 107 1.80 5.46 -12.23
CA GLY A 107 3.12 4.87 -12.33
C GLY A 107 3.32 3.94 -13.52
N THR A 108 2.24 3.45 -14.13
CA THR A 108 2.32 2.49 -15.24
C THR A 108 1.86 3.05 -16.59
N ASP A 109 1.10 4.14 -16.59
CA ASP A 109 0.57 4.72 -17.81
C ASP A 109 1.64 5.61 -18.48
N GLU A 110 2.04 5.26 -19.67
CA GLU A 110 3.00 6.04 -20.45
C GLU A 110 2.47 7.42 -20.80
N ASN A 111 1.14 7.56 -20.85
CA ASN A 111 0.46 8.82 -21.19
C ASN A 111 0.06 9.62 -19.96
N ALA A 112 0.53 9.25 -18.77
CA ALA A 112 0.24 10.00 -17.54
C ALA A 112 0.72 11.45 -17.71
N THR A 113 -0.11 12.37 -17.23
CA THR A 113 0.23 13.80 -17.29
C THR A 113 1.41 14.10 -16.35
N LYS A 114 2.03 15.26 -16.55
CA LYS A 114 3.09 15.72 -15.67
C LYS A 114 2.60 15.78 -14.22
N GLU A 115 1.40 16.29 -14.01
CA GLU A 115 0.79 16.38 -12.69
C GLU A 115 0.60 14.99 -12.07
N GLU A 116 0.10 14.03 -12.83
CA GLU A 116 -0.10 12.67 -12.37
C GLU A 116 1.22 12.00 -11.98
N LYS A 117 2.27 12.22 -12.75
CA LYS A 117 3.60 11.71 -12.44
C LYS A 117 4.15 12.35 -11.17
N GLU A 118 3.90 13.63 -10.96
CA GLU A 118 4.31 14.33 -9.74
C GLU A 118 3.60 13.78 -8.51
N ILE A 119 2.32 13.41 -8.64
CA ILE A 119 1.57 12.79 -7.55
C ILE A 119 2.13 11.41 -7.22
N PHE A 120 2.46 10.62 -8.24
CA PHE A 120 3.11 9.33 -8.04
C PHE A 120 4.45 9.49 -7.30
N ASP A 121 5.26 10.45 -7.73
CA ASP A 121 6.55 10.72 -7.10
C ASP A 121 6.38 11.20 -5.66
N LEU A 122 5.37 12.02 -5.39
CA LEU A 122 5.07 12.49 -4.05
C LEU A 122 4.70 11.33 -3.12
N PHE A 123 3.84 10.44 -3.59
CA PHE A 123 3.47 9.26 -2.81
C PHE A 123 4.71 8.41 -2.53
N ASN A 124 5.52 8.15 -3.54
CA ASN A 124 6.73 7.34 -3.39
C ASN A 124 7.75 7.98 -2.45
N PHE A 125 7.85 9.29 -2.44
CA PHE A 125 8.72 9.98 -1.49
C PHE A 125 8.37 9.57 -0.05
N TYR A 126 7.08 9.56 0.29
CA TYR A 126 6.64 9.15 1.61
C TYR A 126 6.70 7.63 1.81
N TYR A 127 6.42 6.87 0.77
CA TYR A 127 6.45 5.41 0.83
C TYR A 127 7.86 4.88 1.09
N ILE A 128 8.83 5.37 0.35
CA ILE A 128 10.24 5.01 0.52
C ILE A 128 10.80 5.61 1.80
N GLY A 129 10.32 6.81 2.13
CA GLY A 129 10.62 7.45 3.39
C GLY A 129 12.06 7.89 3.52
N LYS A 130 12.57 7.81 4.73
CA LYS A 130 13.91 8.28 5.06
C LYS A 130 15.04 7.59 4.29
N THR A 131 14.78 6.45 3.67
CA THR A 131 15.79 5.75 2.88
C THR A 131 16.30 6.62 1.75
N ALA A 132 15.38 7.31 1.04
CA ALA A 132 15.78 8.21 -0.03
C ALA A 132 16.52 9.43 0.51
N GLU A 133 16.04 10.02 1.60
CA GLU A 133 16.70 11.15 2.25
C GLU A 133 18.08 10.77 2.75
N THR A 134 18.20 9.59 3.36
CA THR A 134 19.48 9.11 3.87
C THR A 134 20.49 8.94 2.75
N LYS A 135 20.07 8.41 1.60
CA LYS A 135 20.95 8.29 0.44
C LYS A 135 21.40 9.66 -0.05
N ALA A 136 20.46 10.59 -0.16
CA ALA A 136 20.79 11.95 -0.57
C ALA A 136 21.78 12.61 0.40
N GLY A 137 21.51 12.46 1.70
CA GLY A 137 22.39 12.98 2.74
C GLY A 137 23.77 12.34 2.73
N THR A 138 23.83 11.05 2.45
CA THR A 138 25.10 10.32 2.40
C THR A 138 25.96 10.73 1.20
N GLN A 139 25.32 11.08 0.12
CA GLN A 139 26.03 11.50 -1.10
C GLN A 139 26.55 12.93 -1.01
N CYS A 140 25.99 13.68 -0.13
CA CYS A 140 26.45 15.04 0.14
C CYS A 140 27.59 15.04 1.14
#